data_95aff8282e3eacac3b086937554756b0
#
_entry.id   95aff8282e3eacac3b086937554756b0
#
_cell.length_a   1.000
_cell.length_b   1.000
_cell.length_c   1.000
_cell.angle_alpha   90.00
_cell.angle_beta   90.00
_cell.angle_gamma   90.00
#
_symmetry.space_group_name_H-M   'P 1'
#
loop_
_entity.id
_entity.type
_entity.pdbx_description
1 polymer ?
#
loop_
_entity_poly.entity_id
_entity_poly.type
_entity_poly.pdbx_seq_one_letter_code
_entity_poly.pdbx_strand_id
1 'polypeptide(L)'
;MMKTIHNWQRMGAGLGVGVMALWLGCSSPDEYYNDADKEVYTILNNRQNQILGEKDEFDINTRFSNRLPEAIPPSEIIKERFSEGTNTLTLASALEMAIKNSRDYQLQRETLYLSALSLTGERHKFALRFTGANIDLERDRTTGNVNSTSSDASFTLSKALDGGGKVTARLADNLKIYFDGSGPKVPGLTFTLTQPLLKGSGKDMALETLTQSERNLVYSIRSFSRYQEKFLVDRTSDYLNLLLTQM
;
A
#
# COMPACT_ATOMS: atom_id res chain seq x y z
N MET A 1 45.05 17.43 -30.70
CA MET A 1 43.62 17.63 -30.92
C MET A 1 42.79 16.35 -30.67
N MET A 2 43.23 15.45 -29.80
CA MET A 2 42.63 14.10 -29.64
C MET A 2 42.30 13.75 -28.16
N LYS A 3 42.40 14.70 -27.22
CA LYS A 3 42.11 14.49 -25.79
C LYS A 3 40.72 14.98 -25.34
N THR A 4 39.98 15.73 -26.15
CA THR A 4 38.69 16.34 -25.79
C THR A 4 37.48 15.45 -26.01
N ILE A 5 37.60 14.40 -26.84
CA ILE A 5 36.45 13.54 -27.17
C ILE A 5 36.16 12.49 -26.07
N HIS A 6 37.18 12.09 -25.31
CA HIS A 6 37.06 11.06 -24.28
C HIS A 6 36.30 11.52 -23.00
N ASN A 7 36.30 12.81 -22.73
CA ASN A 7 35.62 13.36 -21.57
C ASN A 7 34.08 13.53 -21.76
N TRP A 8 33.64 13.69 -22.98
CA TRP A 8 32.18 13.82 -23.28
C TRP A 8 31.41 12.49 -23.13
N GLN A 9 32.04 11.37 -23.42
CA GLN A 9 31.42 10.04 -23.26
C GLN A 9 31.24 9.66 -21.76
N ARG A 10 32.11 10.14 -20.88
CA ARG A 10 32.00 9.89 -19.44
C ARG A 10 30.94 10.77 -18.75
N MET A 11 30.73 12.01 -19.21
CA MET A 11 29.64 12.88 -18.73
C MET A 11 28.25 12.39 -19.18
N GLY A 12 28.17 11.79 -20.39
CA GLY A 12 26.91 11.24 -20.91
C GLY A 12 26.43 9.99 -20.14
N ALA A 13 27.34 9.18 -19.61
CA ALA A 13 26.98 7.98 -18.86
C ALA A 13 26.41 8.28 -17.48
N GLY A 14 26.93 9.28 -16.76
CA GLY A 14 26.42 9.68 -15.46
C GLY A 14 25.03 10.35 -15.52
N LEU A 15 24.80 11.19 -16.54
CA LEU A 15 23.50 11.80 -16.81
C LEU A 15 22.45 10.78 -17.27
N GLY A 16 22.87 9.75 -18.05
CA GLY A 16 21.97 8.71 -18.53
C GLY A 16 21.41 7.82 -17.40
N VAL A 17 22.23 7.49 -16.41
CA VAL A 17 21.80 6.70 -15.24
C VAL A 17 20.87 7.50 -14.35
N GLY A 18 21.12 8.78 -14.13
CA GLY A 18 20.27 9.67 -13.35
C GLY A 18 18.90 9.88 -13.98
N VAL A 19 18.83 10.05 -15.30
CA VAL A 19 17.57 10.21 -16.05
C VAL A 19 16.78 8.90 -16.10
N MET A 20 17.46 7.76 -16.25
CA MET A 20 16.80 6.44 -16.26
C MET A 20 16.19 6.08 -14.89
N ALA A 21 16.81 6.51 -13.78
CA ALA A 21 16.27 6.33 -12.43
C ALA A 21 15.01 7.17 -12.17
N LEU A 22 14.87 8.34 -12.81
CA LEU A 22 13.68 9.18 -12.71
C LEU A 22 12.45 8.61 -13.44
N TRP A 23 12.65 7.73 -14.41
CA TRP A 23 11.57 7.08 -15.16
C TRP A 23 11.01 5.84 -14.45
N LEU A 24 11.74 5.27 -13.50
CA LEU A 24 11.33 4.07 -12.75
C LEU A 24 10.51 4.38 -11.48
N GLY A 25 10.28 5.63 -11.16
CA GLY A 25 9.75 6.03 -9.84
C GLY A 25 8.43 6.82 -9.83
N CYS A 26 7.76 7.01 -10.96
CA CYS A 26 6.51 7.78 -10.99
C CYS A 26 5.28 6.91 -11.22
N SER A 27 5.01 5.97 -10.31
CA SER A 27 3.66 5.45 -10.17
C SER A 27 2.80 6.52 -9.50
N SER A 28 1.60 6.77 -10.04
CA SER A 28 0.67 7.72 -9.44
C SER A 28 0.15 7.19 -8.09
N PRO A 29 -0.28 8.04 -7.16
CA PRO A 29 -0.91 7.57 -5.93
C PRO A 29 -2.07 6.60 -6.18
N ASP A 30 -2.85 6.83 -7.23
CA ASP A 30 -3.98 5.97 -7.62
C ASP A 30 -3.55 4.56 -8.04
N GLU A 31 -2.38 4.42 -8.67
CA GLU A 31 -1.83 3.12 -9.03
C GLU A 31 -1.44 2.32 -7.79
N TYR A 32 -0.84 2.97 -6.79
CA TYR A 32 -0.53 2.32 -5.50
C TYR A 32 -1.78 1.89 -4.74
N TYR A 33 -2.86 2.68 -4.76
CA TYR A 33 -4.14 2.28 -4.17
C TYR A 33 -4.71 1.06 -4.87
N ASN A 34 -4.75 1.06 -6.19
CA ASN A 34 -5.27 -0.05 -6.98
C ASN A 34 -4.46 -1.35 -6.78
N ASP A 35 -3.14 -1.25 -6.67
CA ASP A 35 -2.28 -2.41 -6.41
C ASP A 35 -2.49 -2.95 -4.99
N ALA A 36 -2.62 -2.09 -3.99
CA ALA A 36 -2.93 -2.48 -2.63
C ALA A 36 -4.30 -3.16 -2.52
N ASP A 37 -5.33 -2.60 -3.16
CA ASP A 37 -6.67 -3.16 -3.21
C ASP A 37 -6.67 -4.54 -3.88
N LYS A 38 -6.01 -4.67 -5.01
CA LYS A 38 -5.88 -5.95 -5.73
C LYS A 38 -5.21 -7.02 -4.89
N GLU A 39 -4.15 -6.67 -4.16
CA GLU A 39 -3.49 -7.61 -3.25
C GLU A 39 -4.42 -8.01 -2.10
N VAL A 40 -5.09 -7.04 -1.47
CA VAL A 40 -6.03 -7.26 -0.36
C VAL A 40 -7.17 -8.18 -0.78
N TYR A 41 -7.83 -7.91 -1.90
CA TYR A 41 -8.92 -8.76 -2.42
C TYR A 41 -8.42 -10.16 -2.78
N THR A 42 -7.23 -10.29 -3.35
CA THR A 42 -6.62 -11.59 -3.63
C THR A 42 -6.38 -12.39 -2.35
N ILE A 43 -5.86 -11.75 -1.31
CA ILE A 43 -5.63 -12.38 -0.01
C ILE A 43 -6.96 -12.82 0.63
N LEU A 44 -7.96 -11.93 0.63
CA LEU A 44 -9.26 -12.20 1.24
C LEU A 44 -9.96 -13.36 0.54
N ASN A 45 -10.09 -13.33 -0.78
CA ASN A 45 -10.77 -14.38 -1.55
C ASN A 45 -10.09 -15.73 -1.37
N ASN A 46 -8.75 -15.76 -1.45
CA ASN A 46 -8.01 -17.01 -1.22
C ASN A 46 -8.18 -17.56 0.20
N ARG A 47 -8.13 -16.71 1.22
CA ARG A 47 -8.27 -17.14 2.62
C ARG A 47 -9.70 -17.50 2.98
N GLN A 48 -10.70 -16.78 2.48
CA GLN A 48 -12.11 -17.13 2.69
C GLN A 48 -12.42 -18.50 2.09
N ASN A 49 -11.97 -18.75 0.86
CA ASN A 49 -12.15 -20.05 0.22
C ASN A 49 -11.48 -21.19 0.98
N GLN A 50 -10.30 -20.96 1.56
CA GLN A 50 -9.61 -21.95 2.39
C GLN A 50 -10.30 -22.26 3.73
N ILE A 51 -10.94 -21.26 4.35
CA ILE A 51 -11.50 -21.37 5.69
C ILE A 51 -12.98 -21.73 5.67
N LEU A 52 -13.74 -21.18 4.74
CA LEU A 52 -15.21 -21.25 4.69
C LEU A 52 -15.73 -22.05 3.50
N GLY A 53 -14.86 -22.49 2.58
CA GLY A 53 -15.23 -23.06 1.30
C GLY A 53 -15.51 -21.99 0.26
N GLU A 54 -16.01 -22.42 -0.91
CA GLU A 54 -16.31 -21.51 -2.04
C GLU A 54 -17.39 -20.49 -1.65
N LYS A 55 -17.08 -19.22 -1.80
CA LYS A 55 -17.96 -18.08 -1.52
C LYS A 55 -17.86 -17.06 -2.66
N ASP A 56 -18.87 -16.19 -2.72
CA ASP A 56 -18.87 -15.03 -3.60
C ASP A 56 -17.64 -14.13 -3.35
N GLU A 57 -17.20 -13.45 -4.39
CA GLU A 57 -16.08 -12.51 -4.30
C GLU A 57 -16.37 -11.42 -3.29
N PHE A 58 -15.38 -11.20 -2.42
CA PHE A 58 -15.45 -10.16 -1.41
C PHE A 58 -15.18 -8.78 -2.04
N ASP A 59 -16.06 -7.82 -1.79
CA ASP A 59 -15.91 -6.44 -2.21
C ASP A 59 -16.45 -5.49 -1.12
N ILE A 60 -15.79 -4.37 -0.88
CA ILE A 60 -16.27 -3.30 0.03
C ILE A 60 -16.91 -2.15 -0.74
N ASN A 61 -16.82 -2.15 -2.06
CA ASN A 61 -17.30 -1.04 -2.86
C ASN A 61 -18.80 -0.83 -2.69
N THR A 62 -19.17 0.41 -2.55
CA THR A 62 -20.54 0.89 -2.62
C THR A 62 -20.73 1.58 -3.97
N ARG A 63 -21.96 1.87 -4.35
CA ARG A 63 -22.24 2.65 -5.56
C ARG A 63 -21.62 4.05 -5.58
N PHE A 64 -21.16 4.53 -4.42
CA PHE A 64 -20.51 5.85 -4.29
C PHE A 64 -18.99 5.79 -4.22
N SER A 65 -18.38 4.60 -4.13
CA SER A 65 -16.94 4.44 -3.91
C SER A 65 -16.06 5.06 -5.00
N ASN A 66 -16.59 5.13 -6.25
CA ASN A 66 -15.88 5.71 -7.39
C ASN A 66 -16.21 7.18 -7.63
N ARG A 67 -16.86 7.86 -6.66
CA ARG A 67 -17.24 9.27 -6.78
C ARG A 67 -16.65 10.07 -5.63
N LEU A 68 -16.17 11.27 -5.94
CA LEU A 68 -15.72 12.20 -4.89
C LEU A 68 -16.89 12.55 -3.97
N PRO A 69 -16.70 12.59 -2.66
CA PRO A 69 -17.77 12.92 -1.69
C PRO A 69 -18.48 14.23 -1.99
N GLU A 70 -17.73 15.23 -2.49
CA GLU A 70 -18.26 16.55 -2.88
C GLU A 70 -19.17 16.50 -4.11
N ALA A 71 -19.02 15.48 -4.95
CA ALA A 71 -19.84 15.28 -6.16
C ALA A 71 -21.15 14.52 -5.88
N ILE A 72 -21.42 14.13 -4.64
CA ILE A 72 -22.62 13.39 -4.24
C ILE A 72 -23.58 14.33 -3.50
N PRO A 73 -24.65 14.83 -4.17
CA PRO A 73 -25.59 15.72 -3.52
C PRO A 73 -26.38 14.97 -2.45
N PRO A 74 -26.64 15.59 -1.27
CA PRO A 74 -27.42 14.97 -0.19
C PRO A 74 -28.79 14.49 -0.64
N SER A 75 -29.41 15.16 -1.62
CA SER A 75 -30.70 14.80 -2.20
C SER A 75 -30.69 13.44 -2.90
N GLU A 76 -29.56 13.03 -3.48
CA GLU A 76 -29.42 11.72 -4.11
C GLU A 76 -29.43 10.60 -3.08
N ILE A 77 -28.72 10.81 -1.97
CA ILE A 77 -28.69 9.87 -0.83
C ILE A 77 -30.07 9.74 -0.20
N ILE A 78 -30.79 10.85 -0.08
CA ILE A 78 -32.15 10.87 0.50
C ILE A 78 -33.14 10.15 -0.42
N LYS A 79 -33.15 10.48 -1.72
CA LYS A 79 -34.05 9.84 -2.70
C LYS A 79 -33.90 8.32 -2.75
N GLU A 80 -32.70 7.83 -2.52
CA GLU A 80 -32.45 6.38 -2.52
C GLU A 80 -33.07 5.69 -1.30
N ARG A 81 -33.06 6.35 -0.15
CA ARG A 81 -33.60 5.80 1.09
C ARG A 81 -35.14 5.85 1.13
N PHE A 82 -35.71 6.81 0.45
CA PHE A 82 -37.14 7.03 0.38
C PHE A 82 -37.64 6.79 -1.03
N SER A 83 -37.69 5.53 -1.45
CA SER A 83 -38.40 5.20 -2.69
C SER A 83 -39.89 5.40 -2.49
N GLU A 84 -40.48 6.35 -3.23
CA GLU A 84 -41.93 6.57 -3.25
C GLU A 84 -42.56 5.39 -3.98
N GLY A 85 -43.35 4.57 -3.26
CA GLY A 85 -44.13 3.48 -3.83
C GLY A 85 -44.45 2.38 -2.81
N THR A 86 -45.54 1.69 -3.03
CA THR A 86 -45.90 0.49 -2.27
C THR A 86 -45.12 -0.69 -2.84
N ASN A 87 -44.05 -1.12 -2.19
CA ASN A 87 -43.32 -2.29 -2.59
C ASN A 87 -43.77 -3.54 -1.83
N THR A 88 -44.15 -4.58 -2.53
CA THR A 88 -44.34 -5.89 -1.92
C THR A 88 -42.97 -6.48 -1.59
N LEU A 89 -42.62 -6.52 -0.31
CA LEU A 89 -41.35 -7.08 0.16
C LEU A 89 -41.50 -8.58 0.39
N THR A 90 -40.76 -9.37 -0.36
CA THR A 90 -40.51 -10.78 -0.01
C THR A 90 -39.37 -10.86 1.01
N LEU A 91 -39.26 -11.96 1.75
CA LEU A 91 -38.15 -12.16 2.70
C LEU A 91 -36.78 -12.02 1.98
N ALA A 92 -36.62 -12.59 0.80
CA ALA A 92 -35.38 -12.51 0.05
C ALA A 92 -35.02 -11.07 -0.32
N SER A 93 -35.98 -10.29 -0.85
CA SER A 93 -35.75 -8.89 -1.21
C SER A 93 -35.53 -7.99 0.02
N ALA A 94 -36.17 -8.31 1.15
CA ALA A 94 -35.94 -7.60 2.40
C ALA A 94 -34.52 -7.83 2.95
N LEU A 95 -34.02 -9.06 2.90
CA LEU A 95 -32.65 -9.40 3.30
C LEU A 95 -31.60 -8.75 2.39
N GLU A 96 -31.81 -8.79 1.09
CA GLU A 96 -30.90 -8.13 0.12
C GLU A 96 -30.86 -6.62 0.36
N MET A 97 -32.02 -5.99 0.55
CA MET A 97 -32.10 -4.57 0.87
C MET A 97 -31.41 -4.24 2.21
N ALA A 98 -31.57 -5.11 3.23
CA ALA A 98 -30.93 -4.92 4.53
C ALA A 98 -29.41 -5.01 4.40
N ILE A 99 -28.86 -5.99 3.68
CA ILE A 99 -27.41 -6.11 3.43
C ILE A 99 -26.87 -4.87 2.71
N LYS A 100 -27.57 -4.40 1.67
CA LYS A 100 -27.15 -3.28 0.84
C LYS A 100 -27.17 -1.94 1.59
N ASN A 101 -28.14 -1.73 2.49
CA ASN A 101 -28.36 -0.43 3.14
C ASN A 101 -27.90 -0.36 4.59
N SER A 102 -27.46 -1.48 5.19
CA SER A 102 -26.98 -1.50 6.57
C SER A 102 -25.60 -0.91 6.70
N ARG A 103 -25.49 0.17 7.47
CA ARG A 103 -24.19 0.78 7.81
C ARG A 103 -23.34 -0.16 8.66
N ASP A 104 -23.97 -0.91 9.58
CA ASP A 104 -23.25 -1.85 10.43
C ASP A 104 -22.67 -3.01 9.62
N TYR A 105 -23.43 -3.51 8.63
CA TYR A 105 -22.94 -4.55 7.73
C TYR A 105 -21.74 -4.05 6.90
N GLN A 106 -21.84 -2.84 6.36
CA GLN A 106 -20.76 -2.22 5.62
C GLN A 106 -19.50 -2.00 6.50
N LEU A 107 -19.68 -1.52 7.74
CA LEU A 107 -18.59 -1.34 8.70
C LEU A 107 -17.86 -2.65 8.99
N GLN A 108 -18.58 -3.77 9.11
CA GLN A 108 -17.95 -5.08 9.33
C GLN A 108 -17.17 -5.56 8.11
N ARG A 109 -17.64 -5.27 6.88
CA ARG A 109 -16.89 -5.54 5.65
C ARG A 109 -15.60 -4.71 5.62
N GLU A 110 -15.69 -3.43 5.90
CA GLU A 110 -14.53 -2.53 5.96
C GLU A 110 -13.52 -2.94 7.04
N THR A 111 -14.01 -3.40 8.20
CA THR A 111 -13.15 -3.92 9.28
C THR A 111 -12.36 -5.16 8.82
N LEU A 112 -13.00 -6.07 8.10
CA LEU A 112 -12.33 -7.22 7.51
C LEU A 112 -11.29 -6.80 6.47
N TYR A 113 -11.64 -5.86 5.58
CA TYR A 113 -10.73 -5.30 4.60
C TYR A 113 -9.49 -4.68 5.26
N LEU A 114 -9.66 -3.87 6.31
CA LEU A 114 -8.56 -3.24 7.05
C LEU A 114 -7.65 -4.27 7.72
N SER A 115 -8.20 -5.40 8.18
CA SER A 115 -7.39 -6.49 8.71
C SER A 115 -6.49 -7.13 7.63
N ALA A 116 -7.00 -7.28 6.41
CA ALA A 116 -6.21 -7.78 5.28
C ALA A 116 -5.18 -6.74 4.80
N LEU A 117 -5.55 -5.47 4.76
CA LEU A 117 -4.63 -4.37 4.42
C LEU A 117 -3.47 -4.27 5.44
N SER A 118 -3.75 -4.51 6.72
CA SER A 118 -2.71 -4.61 7.75
C SER A 118 -1.71 -5.74 7.45
N LEU A 119 -2.19 -6.91 7.00
CA LEU A 119 -1.32 -8.00 6.59
C LEU A 119 -0.47 -7.64 5.37
N THR A 120 -1.05 -6.99 4.35
CA THR A 120 -0.30 -6.48 3.20
C THR A 120 0.81 -5.52 3.64
N GLY A 121 0.52 -4.62 4.59
CA GLY A 121 1.52 -3.71 5.16
C GLY A 121 2.67 -4.45 5.87
N GLU A 122 2.38 -5.53 6.62
CA GLU A 122 3.43 -6.35 7.25
C GLU A 122 4.28 -7.10 6.22
N ARG A 123 3.66 -7.65 5.16
CA ARG A 123 4.38 -8.31 4.05
C ARG A 123 5.29 -7.32 3.32
N HIS A 124 4.83 -6.10 3.11
CA HIS A 124 5.61 -5.06 2.44
C HIS A 124 6.90 -4.71 3.18
N LYS A 125 6.98 -4.90 4.51
CA LYS A 125 8.23 -4.70 5.27
C LYS A 125 9.36 -5.61 4.82
N PHE A 126 9.04 -6.79 4.30
CA PHE A 126 10.00 -7.77 3.78
C PHE A 126 10.23 -7.66 2.26
N ALA A 127 9.48 -6.82 1.57
CA ALA A 127 9.72 -6.54 0.17
C ALA A 127 11.01 -5.73 -0.05
N LEU A 128 11.51 -5.74 -1.28
CA LEU A 128 12.57 -4.82 -1.68
C LEU A 128 12.00 -3.40 -1.71
N ARG A 129 12.57 -2.51 -0.91
CA ARG A 129 12.08 -1.13 -0.78
C ARG A 129 13.14 -0.12 -1.17
N PHE A 130 12.71 0.87 -1.91
CA PHE A 130 13.46 2.11 -2.07
C PHE A 130 13.28 2.94 -0.80
N THR A 131 14.36 3.18 -0.06
CA THR A 131 14.28 3.76 1.30
C THR A 131 14.79 5.18 1.39
N GLY A 132 15.34 5.73 0.32
CA GLY A 132 15.72 7.13 0.29
C GLY A 132 16.40 7.56 -0.99
N ALA A 133 16.12 8.80 -1.38
CA ALA A 133 16.89 9.58 -2.35
C ALA A 133 17.16 10.95 -1.70
N ASN A 134 18.44 11.29 -1.56
CA ASN A 134 18.84 12.63 -1.12
C ASN A 134 19.63 13.26 -2.26
N ILE A 135 19.34 14.53 -2.51
CA ILE A 135 20.10 15.36 -3.46
C ILE A 135 20.39 16.66 -2.74
N ASP A 136 21.64 16.84 -2.36
CA ASP A 136 22.12 18.05 -1.73
C ASP A 136 23.00 18.81 -2.73
N LEU A 137 22.69 20.09 -2.95
CA LEU A 137 23.43 20.98 -3.83
C LEU A 137 24.04 22.09 -2.98
N GLU A 138 25.34 22.09 -2.84
CA GLU A 138 26.07 23.14 -2.12
C GLU A 138 26.98 23.89 -3.09
N ARG A 139 26.93 25.21 -3.01
CA ARG A 139 27.82 26.09 -3.76
C ARG A 139 28.67 26.89 -2.80
N ASP A 140 29.94 26.58 -2.80
CA ASP A 140 30.93 27.34 -2.01
C ASP A 140 31.55 28.46 -2.85
N ARG A 141 31.44 29.69 -2.32
CA ARG A 141 32.02 30.90 -2.86
C ARG A 141 33.04 31.45 -1.86
N THR A 142 34.20 30.82 -1.78
CA THR A 142 35.26 31.32 -0.92
C THR A 142 35.93 32.54 -1.57
N THR A 143 36.17 33.58 -0.77
CA THR A 143 36.81 34.84 -1.17
C THR A 143 38.30 34.61 -1.48
N GLY A 144 38.61 33.88 -2.50
CA GLY A 144 39.95 33.53 -2.94
C GLY A 144 39.96 32.33 -3.86
N ASN A 145 39.96 32.55 -5.12
CA ASN A 145 40.31 31.70 -6.27
C ASN A 145 39.73 30.25 -6.41
N VAL A 146 38.95 29.75 -5.47
CA VAL A 146 38.37 28.42 -5.64
C VAL A 146 36.84 28.48 -5.52
N ASN A 147 36.16 28.54 -6.66
CA ASN A 147 34.72 28.32 -6.69
C ASN A 147 34.47 26.84 -6.90
N SER A 148 33.72 26.19 -6.00
CA SER A 148 33.31 24.80 -6.15
C SER A 148 31.80 24.67 -6.03
N THR A 149 31.23 23.75 -6.79
CA THR A 149 29.85 23.30 -6.59
C THR A 149 29.93 21.82 -6.26
N SER A 150 29.38 21.43 -5.11
CA SER A 150 29.22 20.03 -4.71
C SER A 150 27.77 19.61 -4.92
N SER A 151 27.59 18.43 -5.47
CA SER A 151 26.31 17.75 -5.57
C SER A 151 26.45 16.38 -4.92
N ASP A 152 25.70 16.13 -3.88
CA ASP A 152 25.65 14.85 -3.20
C ASP A 152 24.29 14.19 -3.52
N ALA A 153 24.31 13.14 -4.34
CA ALA A 153 23.14 12.34 -4.66
C ALA A 153 23.31 10.96 -4.06
N SER A 154 22.30 10.46 -3.36
CA SER A 154 22.33 9.07 -2.88
C SER A 154 20.99 8.37 -3.07
N PHE A 155 21.03 7.12 -3.54
CA PHE A 155 19.90 6.23 -3.71
C PHE A 155 20.11 5.00 -2.82
N THR A 156 19.10 4.65 -2.04
CA THR A 156 19.21 3.53 -1.10
C THR A 156 18.07 2.53 -1.32
N LEU A 157 18.45 1.29 -1.61
CA LEU A 157 17.56 0.14 -1.65
C LEU A 157 17.79 -0.70 -0.40
N SER A 158 16.72 -1.21 0.20
CA SER A 158 16.84 -2.08 1.37
C SER A 158 15.84 -3.21 1.34
N LYS A 159 16.24 -4.36 1.90
CA LYS A 159 15.39 -5.54 2.09
C LYS A 159 15.61 -6.11 3.48
N ALA A 160 14.53 -6.31 4.23
CA ALA A 160 14.56 -7.10 5.46
C ALA A 160 14.61 -8.59 5.11
N LEU A 161 15.40 -9.35 5.87
CA LEU A 161 15.56 -10.79 5.72
C LEU A 161 14.74 -11.52 6.80
N ASP A 162 14.24 -12.70 6.46
CA ASP A 162 13.45 -13.56 7.36
C ASP A 162 14.19 -13.91 8.67
N GLY A 163 15.52 -13.89 8.66
CA GLY A 163 16.34 -14.10 9.85
C GLY A 163 16.53 -12.88 10.74
N GLY A 164 15.82 -11.77 10.49
CA GLY A 164 15.94 -10.52 11.25
C GLY A 164 17.07 -9.61 10.76
N GLY A 165 17.81 -10.02 9.72
CA GLY A 165 18.85 -9.21 9.10
C GLY A 165 18.27 -8.19 8.11
N LYS A 166 19.13 -7.28 7.66
CA LYS A 166 18.79 -6.27 6.65
C LYS A 166 19.94 -6.15 5.64
N VAL A 167 19.61 -6.23 4.37
CA VAL A 167 20.52 -5.90 3.27
C VAL A 167 20.20 -4.50 2.78
N THR A 168 21.23 -3.69 2.59
CA THR A 168 21.10 -2.34 2.05
C THR A 168 22.12 -2.16 0.94
N ALA A 169 21.67 -1.72 -0.22
CA ALA A 169 22.52 -1.28 -1.32
C ALA A 169 22.37 0.23 -1.45
N ARG A 170 23.46 0.97 -1.34
CA ARG A 170 23.49 2.43 -1.45
C ARG A 170 24.40 2.81 -2.62
N LEU A 171 23.84 3.51 -3.58
CA LEU A 171 24.57 4.24 -4.61
C LEU A 171 24.67 5.69 -4.14
N ALA A 172 25.88 6.17 -3.94
CA ALA A 172 26.16 7.55 -3.59
C ALA A 172 27.09 8.16 -4.65
N ASP A 173 26.70 9.31 -5.13
CA ASP A 173 27.50 10.12 -6.04
C ASP A 173 27.80 11.46 -5.34
N ASN A 174 29.08 11.67 -5.03
CA ASN A 174 29.59 12.92 -4.48
C ASN A 174 30.34 13.64 -5.61
N LEU A 175 29.61 14.33 -6.44
CA LEU A 175 30.20 15.12 -7.52
C LEU A 175 30.62 16.48 -6.99
N LYS A 176 31.92 16.72 -6.87
CA LYS A 176 32.48 18.04 -6.57
C LYS A 176 33.17 18.59 -7.82
N ILE A 177 32.57 19.60 -8.41
CA ILE A 177 33.12 20.30 -9.57
C ILE A 177 33.89 21.49 -9.08
N TYR A 178 35.21 21.45 -9.28
CA TYR A 178 36.07 22.60 -9.08
C TYR A 178 36.22 23.37 -10.38
N PHE A 179 36.02 24.66 -10.36
CA PHE A 179 36.17 25.51 -11.56
C PHE A 179 37.64 25.74 -11.93
N ASP A 180 38.58 25.16 -11.18
CA ASP A 180 40.01 25.17 -11.46
C ASP A 180 40.51 23.98 -12.30
N GLY A 181 39.57 23.09 -12.70
CA GLY A 181 39.89 21.94 -13.53
C GLY A 181 40.35 20.67 -12.79
N SER A 182 40.28 20.62 -11.46
CA SER A 182 40.51 19.36 -10.72
C SER A 182 39.35 18.40 -10.88
N GLY A 183 39.64 17.13 -11.04
CA GLY A 183 38.72 16.13 -11.57
C GLY A 183 37.57 15.71 -10.66
N PRO A 184 36.47 15.14 -11.23
CA PRO A 184 35.29 14.67 -10.49
C PRO A 184 35.60 13.43 -9.64
N LYS A 185 34.92 13.30 -8.49
CA LYS A 185 34.91 12.05 -7.71
C LYS A 185 34.08 10.97 -8.41
N VAL A 186 34.47 9.72 -8.22
CA VAL A 186 33.79 8.57 -8.81
C VAL A 186 32.62 8.17 -7.91
N PRO A 187 31.43 7.87 -8.47
CA PRO A 187 30.31 7.37 -7.69
C PRO A 187 30.67 6.07 -6.96
N GLY A 188 30.22 5.96 -5.70
CA GLY A 188 30.46 4.81 -4.84
C GLY A 188 29.23 3.93 -4.71
N LEU A 189 29.38 2.62 -4.90
CA LEU A 189 28.35 1.64 -4.59
C LEU A 189 28.75 0.90 -3.32
N THR A 190 27.89 0.98 -2.29
CA THR A 190 28.10 0.33 -0.99
C THR A 190 27.03 -0.71 -0.72
N PHE A 191 27.45 -1.92 -0.39
CA PHE A 191 26.56 -2.96 0.11
C PHE A 191 26.79 -3.15 1.61
N THR A 192 25.70 -3.12 2.37
CA THR A 192 25.73 -3.34 3.81
C THR A 192 24.80 -4.48 4.16
N LEU A 193 25.34 -5.49 4.87
CA LEU A 193 24.57 -6.55 5.49
C LEU A 193 24.64 -6.36 7.01
N THR A 194 23.47 -6.15 7.63
CA THR A 194 23.34 -6.09 9.09
C THR A 194 22.58 -7.31 9.54
N GLN A 195 23.18 -8.13 10.44
CA GLN A 195 22.55 -9.32 11.01
C GLN A 195 22.64 -9.24 12.54
N PRO A 196 21.50 -9.14 13.26
CA PRO A 196 21.51 -9.28 14.71
C PRO A 196 21.89 -10.73 15.10
N LEU A 197 22.74 -10.88 16.11
CA LEU A 197 23.23 -12.18 16.55
C LEU A 197 22.57 -12.66 17.85
N LEU A 198 21.96 -11.74 18.61
CA LEU A 198 21.34 -12.01 19.91
C LEU A 198 19.86 -11.59 19.87
N LYS A 199 19.52 -10.45 20.45
CA LYS A 199 18.15 -9.95 20.51
C LYS A 199 17.66 -9.58 19.10
N GLY A 200 16.50 -10.16 18.70
CA GLY A 200 15.91 -9.91 17.37
C GLY A 200 16.47 -10.78 16.25
N SER A 201 17.36 -11.75 16.58
CA SER A 201 17.82 -12.75 15.62
C SER A 201 16.88 -13.94 15.56
N GLY A 202 16.90 -14.60 14.39
CA GLY A 202 16.10 -15.81 14.17
C GLY A 202 14.77 -15.53 13.46
N LYS A 203 14.34 -16.53 12.70
CA LYS A 203 13.17 -16.44 11.84
C LYS A 203 11.89 -16.20 12.63
N ASP A 204 11.71 -16.89 13.74
CA ASP A 204 10.49 -16.80 14.55
C ASP A 204 10.30 -15.40 15.13
N MET A 205 11.38 -14.79 15.62
CA MET A 205 11.34 -13.41 16.16
C MET A 205 11.12 -12.36 15.04
N ALA A 206 11.78 -12.55 13.93
CA ALA A 206 11.69 -11.60 12.80
C ALA A 206 10.30 -11.62 12.14
N LEU A 207 9.67 -12.79 12.04
CA LEU A 207 8.39 -12.99 11.38
C LEU A 207 7.19 -12.97 12.35
N GLU A 208 7.40 -12.80 13.67
CA GLU A 208 6.31 -12.88 14.66
C GLU A 208 5.17 -11.91 14.34
N THR A 209 5.48 -10.65 14.01
CA THR A 209 4.46 -9.65 13.67
C THR A 209 3.69 -10.05 12.42
N LEU A 210 4.36 -10.59 11.41
CA LEU A 210 3.73 -11.09 10.19
C LEU A 210 2.81 -12.28 10.49
N THR A 211 3.31 -13.25 11.25
CA THR A 211 2.55 -14.43 11.67
C THR A 211 1.31 -14.03 12.49
N GLN A 212 1.45 -13.05 13.38
CA GLN A 212 0.33 -12.53 14.15
C GLN A 212 -0.71 -11.83 13.27
N SER A 213 -0.28 -11.07 12.27
CA SER A 213 -1.19 -10.44 11.30
C SER A 213 -1.93 -11.48 10.46
N GLU A 214 -1.28 -12.58 10.09
CA GLU A 214 -1.94 -13.71 9.40
C GLU A 214 -3.02 -14.37 10.28
N ARG A 215 -2.73 -14.57 11.56
CA ARG A 215 -3.71 -15.12 12.54
C ARG A 215 -4.87 -14.14 12.73
N ASN A 216 -4.60 -12.85 12.86
CA ASN A 216 -5.62 -11.82 13.02
C ASN A 216 -6.57 -11.78 11.81
N LEU A 217 -6.06 -11.92 10.61
CA LEU A 217 -6.89 -12.01 9.41
C LEU A 217 -7.83 -13.23 9.47
N VAL A 218 -7.33 -14.40 9.86
CA VAL A 218 -8.16 -15.62 10.02
C VAL A 218 -9.28 -15.39 11.06
N TYR A 219 -8.96 -14.74 12.18
CA TYR A 219 -9.96 -14.40 13.19
C TYR A 219 -10.99 -13.39 12.68
N SER A 220 -10.57 -12.40 11.90
CA SER A 220 -11.46 -11.41 11.28
C SER A 220 -12.42 -12.06 10.28
N ILE A 221 -11.94 -12.99 9.44
CA ILE A 221 -12.77 -13.76 8.50
C ILE A 221 -13.85 -14.56 9.25
N ARG A 222 -13.46 -15.30 10.30
CA ARG A 222 -14.41 -16.07 11.09
C ARG A 222 -15.41 -15.19 11.84
N SER A 223 -14.96 -14.06 12.31
CA SER A 223 -15.80 -13.07 13.00
C SER A 223 -16.84 -12.48 12.05
N PHE A 224 -16.42 -12.14 10.83
CA PHE A 224 -17.31 -11.63 9.80
C PHE A 224 -18.33 -12.68 9.36
N SER A 225 -17.93 -13.94 9.17
CA SER A 225 -18.86 -15.02 8.84
C SER A 225 -19.95 -15.20 9.90
N ARG A 226 -19.55 -15.22 11.19
CA ARG A 226 -20.53 -15.29 12.29
C ARG A 226 -21.44 -14.06 12.35
N TYR A 227 -20.90 -12.88 12.05
CA TYR A 227 -21.70 -11.68 11.95
C TYR A 227 -22.73 -11.78 10.82
N GLN A 228 -22.35 -12.29 9.65
CA GLN A 228 -23.28 -12.50 8.52
C GLN A 228 -24.43 -13.42 8.91
N GLU A 229 -24.15 -14.57 9.54
CA GLU A 229 -25.16 -15.51 9.99
C GLU A 229 -26.12 -14.85 11.00
N LYS A 230 -25.57 -14.18 12.01
CA LYS A 230 -26.37 -13.47 13.00
C LYS A 230 -27.22 -12.37 12.36
N PHE A 231 -26.64 -11.57 11.49
CA PHE A 231 -27.36 -10.50 10.80
C PHE A 231 -28.56 -11.02 10.00
N LEU A 232 -28.39 -12.12 9.28
CA LEU A 232 -29.49 -12.75 8.52
C LEU A 232 -30.59 -13.26 9.44
N VAL A 233 -30.25 -13.90 10.56
CA VAL A 233 -31.22 -14.36 11.55
C VAL A 233 -31.98 -13.19 12.16
N ASP A 234 -31.30 -12.15 12.60
CA ASP A 234 -31.90 -10.96 13.19
C ASP A 234 -32.85 -10.28 12.20
N ARG A 235 -32.44 -10.08 10.95
CA ARG A 235 -33.31 -9.46 9.90
C ARG A 235 -34.50 -10.35 9.53
N THR A 236 -34.33 -11.67 9.50
CA THR A 236 -35.45 -12.60 9.29
C THR A 236 -36.47 -12.49 10.43
N SER A 237 -35.99 -12.43 11.67
CA SER A 237 -36.87 -12.25 12.83
C SER A 237 -37.62 -10.91 12.76
N ASP A 238 -36.97 -9.83 12.40
CA ASP A 238 -37.59 -8.52 12.23
C ASP A 238 -38.67 -8.54 11.15
N TYR A 239 -38.41 -9.21 10.00
CA TYR A 239 -39.38 -9.36 8.93
C TYR A 239 -40.64 -10.14 9.39
N LEU A 240 -40.46 -11.26 10.10
CA LEU A 240 -41.56 -12.06 10.61
C LEU A 240 -42.35 -11.30 11.66
N ASN A 241 -41.70 -10.55 12.55
CA ASN A 241 -42.39 -9.70 13.54
C ASN A 241 -43.21 -8.61 12.86
N LEU A 242 -42.71 -8.02 11.77
CA LEU A 242 -43.49 -7.04 10.99
C LEU A 242 -44.75 -7.66 10.41
N LEU A 243 -44.68 -8.87 9.85
CA LEU A 243 -45.86 -9.59 9.34
C LEU A 243 -46.90 -9.86 10.45
N LEU A 244 -46.44 -10.25 11.64
CA LEU A 244 -47.33 -10.51 12.78
C LEU A 244 -48.03 -9.25 13.25
N THR A 245 -47.43 -8.07 13.12
CA THR A 245 -48.05 -6.81 13.52
C THR A 245 -49.09 -6.29 12.51
N GLN A 246 -49.10 -6.84 11.29
CA GLN A 246 -50.10 -6.50 10.25
C GLN A 246 -51.33 -7.39 10.26
N MET A 247 -51.27 -8.48 11.01
CA MET A 247 -52.41 -9.41 11.21
C MET A 247 -53.23 -8.97 12.41
#